data_756104042e91386e6e1da3965b884832
#
_entry.id   756104042e91386e6e1da3965b884832
#
_cell.length_a   1.000
_cell.length_b   1.000
_cell.length_c   1.000
_cell.angle_alpha   90.00
_cell.angle_beta   90.00
_cell.angle_gamma   90.00
#
_symmetry.space_group_name_H-M   'P 1'
#
loop_
_entity.id
_entity.type
_entity.pdbx_description
1 polymer ?
#
loop_
_entity_poly.entity_id
_entity_poly.type
_entity_poly.pdbx_seq_one_letter_code
_entity_poly.pdbx_strand_id
1 'polypeptide(L)'
;MIMTKEKRFIEKEDLIVFEEYAKNRKTIRKNLVEFKKNRRVSIGPYATFYFESFETMLAKVQEMLHIEKGGDEQLKDELNAYNPLIPKGKELIATLMFEIDDPILRADFLGKVGGIEEKIYMQVAGEKIKAVSENDVDRTSAEGKASSVQLDRKSTRLNSSHTSI
;
A
#
# COMPACT_ATOMS: atom_id res chain seq x y z
N MET A 1 -10.71 -27.85 -10.80
CA MET A 1 -10.52 -26.67 -9.93
C MET A 1 -10.37 -25.45 -10.85
N ILE A 2 -11.42 -24.65 -10.96
CA ILE A 2 -11.37 -23.42 -11.77
C ILE A 2 -10.54 -22.43 -10.96
N MET A 3 -9.31 -22.17 -11.39
CA MET A 3 -8.55 -21.05 -10.84
C MET A 3 -9.26 -19.78 -11.28
N THR A 4 -9.99 -19.15 -10.38
CA THR A 4 -10.54 -17.82 -10.59
C THR A 4 -9.35 -16.91 -10.86
N LYS A 5 -9.35 -16.28 -12.04
CA LYS A 5 -8.30 -15.31 -12.42
C LYS A 5 -8.28 -14.23 -11.35
N GLU A 6 -7.16 -14.09 -10.68
CA GLU A 6 -6.98 -13.11 -9.61
C GLU A 6 -7.35 -11.72 -10.13
N LYS A 7 -8.30 -11.06 -9.49
CA LYS A 7 -8.78 -9.75 -9.92
C LYS A 7 -7.72 -8.69 -9.60
N ARG A 8 -7.35 -7.88 -10.58
CA ARG A 8 -6.24 -6.92 -10.50
C ARG A 8 -6.62 -5.49 -10.83
N PHE A 9 -7.92 -5.24 -10.87
CA PHE A 9 -8.50 -3.94 -11.17
C PHE A 9 -9.85 -3.82 -10.44
N ILE A 10 -10.06 -2.71 -9.73
CA ILE A 10 -11.32 -2.40 -9.03
C ILE A 10 -12.24 -1.68 -10.01
N GLU A 11 -13.46 -2.18 -10.12
CA GLU A 11 -14.57 -1.59 -10.85
C GLU A 11 -15.66 -1.14 -9.88
N LYS A 12 -16.60 -0.33 -10.34
CA LYS A 12 -17.72 0.17 -9.51
C LYS A 12 -18.53 -0.97 -8.89
N GLU A 13 -18.68 -2.06 -9.63
CA GLU A 13 -19.45 -3.26 -9.26
C GLU A 13 -18.81 -4.06 -8.11
N ASP A 14 -17.53 -3.81 -7.81
CA ASP A 14 -16.85 -4.44 -6.68
C ASP A 14 -17.16 -3.77 -5.35
N LEU A 15 -17.68 -2.55 -5.42
CA LEU A 15 -17.94 -1.75 -4.24
C LEU A 15 -19.29 -2.10 -3.61
N ILE A 16 -19.30 -2.12 -2.29
CA ILE A 16 -20.51 -2.27 -1.49
C ILE A 16 -21.26 -0.95 -1.51
N VAL A 17 -22.58 -0.98 -1.65
CA VAL A 17 -23.43 0.20 -1.56
C VAL A 17 -23.19 0.94 -0.24
N PHE A 18 -23.22 2.27 -0.28
CA PHE A 18 -22.83 3.14 0.84
C PHE A 18 -23.53 2.78 2.16
N GLU A 19 -24.85 2.57 2.12
CA GLU A 19 -25.66 2.26 3.31
C GLU A 19 -25.28 0.89 3.90
N GLU A 20 -25.04 -0.08 3.05
CA GLU A 20 -24.62 -1.42 3.45
C GLU A 20 -23.19 -1.40 4.04
N TYR A 21 -22.29 -0.66 3.40
CA TYR A 21 -20.94 -0.48 3.93
C TYR A 21 -20.97 0.20 5.29
N ALA A 22 -21.71 1.30 5.45
CA ALA A 22 -21.84 2.03 6.72
C ALA A 22 -22.32 1.12 7.85
N LYS A 23 -23.30 0.26 7.57
CA LYS A 23 -23.83 -0.72 8.53
C LYS A 23 -22.80 -1.77 8.94
N ASN A 24 -22.04 -2.27 7.99
CA ASN A 24 -21.11 -3.40 8.18
C ASN A 24 -19.65 -2.95 8.42
N ARG A 25 -19.37 -1.65 8.35
CA ARG A 25 -18.01 -1.08 8.37
C ARG A 25 -17.13 -1.60 9.51
N LYS A 26 -17.68 -1.71 10.72
CA LYS A 26 -16.92 -2.21 11.88
C LYS A 26 -16.44 -3.65 11.68
N THR A 27 -17.31 -4.50 11.16
CA THR A 27 -16.99 -5.92 10.87
C THR A 27 -16.00 -6.03 9.71
N ILE A 28 -16.22 -5.27 8.63
CA ILE A 28 -15.33 -5.23 7.47
C ILE A 28 -13.93 -4.80 7.89
N ARG A 29 -13.81 -3.74 8.68
CA ARG A 29 -12.51 -3.26 9.18
C ARG A 29 -11.82 -4.29 10.09
N LYS A 30 -12.56 -4.98 10.95
CA LYS A 30 -12.02 -6.05 11.78
C LYS A 30 -11.45 -7.19 10.92
N ASN A 31 -12.18 -7.62 9.91
CA ASN A 31 -11.75 -8.67 8.99
C ASN A 31 -10.52 -8.23 8.17
N LEU A 32 -10.47 -6.97 7.77
CA LEU A 32 -9.32 -6.41 7.08
C LEU A 32 -8.06 -6.39 7.96
N VAL A 33 -8.19 -6.05 9.24
CA VAL A 33 -7.07 -6.11 10.19
C VAL A 33 -6.53 -7.53 10.29
N GLU A 34 -7.40 -8.52 10.37
CA GLU A 34 -7.01 -9.94 10.41
C GLU A 34 -6.31 -10.36 9.11
N PHE A 35 -6.88 -9.99 7.96
CA PHE A 35 -6.30 -10.24 6.64
C PHE A 35 -4.89 -9.65 6.50
N LYS A 36 -4.67 -8.44 7.01
CA LYS A 36 -3.39 -7.74 6.94
C LYS A 36 -2.30 -8.33 7.83
N LYS A 37 -2.62 -9.14 8.83
CA LYS A 37 -1.63 -9.71 9.75
C LYS A 37 -0.51 -10.47 9.04
N ASN A 38 -0.86 -11.25 8.02
CA ASN A 38 0.10 -12.05 7.24
C ASN A 38 0.73 -11.28 6.07
N ARG A 39 0.43 -9.98 5.95
CA ARG A 39 0.90 -9.12 4.85
C ARG A 39 1.82 -8.00 5.33
N ARG A 40 2.28 -8.07 6.55
CA ARG A 40 3.17 -7.06 7.14
C ARG A 40 4.51 -7.65 7.52
N VAL A 41 5.55 -6.87 7.32
CA VAL A 41 6.92 -7.18 7.74
C VAL A 41 7.48 -6.00 8.51
N SER A 42 7.77 -6.21 9.78
CA SER A 42 8.40 -5.19 10.63
C SER A 42 9.91 -5.23 10.46
N ILE A 43 10.52 -4.07 10.34
CA ILE A 43 11.97 -3.90 10.19
C ILE A 43 12.44 -2.91 11.25
N GLY A 44 13.31 -3.39 12.13
CA GLY A 44 13.75 -2.60 13.29
C GLY A 44 12.58 -2.24 14.20
N PRO A 45 12.75 -1.23 15.08
CA PRO A 45 11.76 -0.91 16.10
C PRO A 45 10.58 -0.04 15.58
N TYR A 46 10.71 0.60 14.41
CA TYR A 46 9.79 1.66 14.01
C TYR A 46 9.14 1.49 12.64
N ALA A 47 9.70 0.66 11.77
CA ALA A 47 9.25 0.54 10.39
C ALA A 47 8.43 -0.74 10.16
N THR A 48 7.31 -0.63 9.45
CA THR A 48 6.50 -1.77 9.04
C THR A 48 6.11 -1.62 7.56
N PHE A 49 6.39 -2.63 6.76
CA PHE A 49 5.91 -2.75 5.39
C PHE A 49 4.59 -3.51 5.38
N TYR A 50 3.57 -2.92 4.76
CA TYR A 50 2.27 -3.52 4.51
C TYR A 50 2.16 -3.83 3.03
N PHE A 51 2.21 -5.11 2.65
CA PHE A 51 2.09 -5.54 1.26
C PHE A 51 0.65 -5.42 0.78
N GLU A 52 0.45 -4.69 -0.30
CA GLU A 52 -0.85 -4.38 -0.84
C GLU A 52 -1.38 -5.50 -1.75
N SER A 53 -2.69 -5.52 -1.92
CA SER A 53 -3.41 -6.47 -2.77
C SER A 53 -4.68 -5.81 -3.31
N PHE A 54 -5.44 -6.53 -4.14
CA PHE A 54 -6.77 -6.11 -4.57
C PHE A 54 -7.66 -5.78 -3.35
N GLU A 55 -7.70 -6.66 -2.36
CA GLU A 55 -8.57 -6.52 -1.18
C GLU A 55 -8.18 -5.31 -0.31
N THR A 56 -6.88 -5.04 -0.15
CA THR A 56 -6.43 -3.88 0.64
C THR A 56 -6.72 -2.56 -0.07
N MET A 57 -6.59 -2.53 -1.40
CA MET A 57 -6.92 -1.35 -2.19
C MET A 57 -8.42 -1.13 -2.29
N LEU A 58 -9.21 -2.20 -2.51
CA LEU A 58 -10.67 -2.13 -2.47
C LEU A 58 -11.17 -1.55 -1.15
N ALA A 59 -10.61 -2.01 -0.04
CA ALA A 59 -10.97 -1.49 1.28
C ALA A 59 -10.59 -0.01 1.45
N LYS A 60 -9.49 0.45 0.87
CA LYS A 60 -9.10 1.87 0.87
C LYS A 60 -10.10 2.71 0.08
N VAL A 61 -10.41 2.32 -1.16
CA VAL A 61 -11.41 3.02 -1.99
C VAL A 61 -12.75 3.10 -1.26
N GLN A 62 -13.23 1.97 -0.72
CA GLN A 62 -14.51 1.93 -0.01
C GLN A 62 -14.53 2.84 1.22
N GLU A 63 -13.43 2.89 1.98
CA GLU A 63 -13.32 3.73 3.17
C GLU A 63 -13.25 5.23 2.80
N MET A 64 -12.52 5.61 1.75
CA MET A 64 -12.46 7.00 1.28
C MET A 64 -13.81 7.50 0.80
N LEU A 65 -14.53 6.72 0.01
CA LEU A 65 -15.90 7.03 -0.41
C LEU A 65 -16.86 7.20 0.78
N HIS A 66 -16.68 6.40 1.83
CA HIS A 66 -17.49 6.51 3.04
C HIS A 66 -17.19 7.77 3.84
N ILE A 67 -15.93 8.17 3.94
CA ILE A 67 -15.49 9.33 4.72
C ILE A 67 -15.85 10.63 4.01
N GLU A 68 -15.50 10.74 2.72
CA GLU A 68 -15.61 12.00 1.97
C GLU A 68 -16.97 12.23 1.33
N LYS A 69 -17.72 11.17 1.03
CA LYS A 69 -19.09 11.21 0.48
C LYS A 69 -19.23 12.01 -0.82
N GLY A 70 -18.18 12.00 -1.66
CA GLY A 70 -18.09 12.80 -2.89
C GLY A 70 -18.80 12.21 -4.12
N GLY A 71 -19.47 11.06 -3.98
CA GLY A 71 -20.26 10.45 -5.07
C GLY A 71 -19.44 9.89 -6.24
N ASP A 72 -20.04 9.91 -7.44
CA ASP A 72 -19.45 9.26 -8.62
C ASP A 72 -18.17 9.96 -9.13
N GLU A 73 -18.04 11.27 -8.93
CA GLU A 73 -16.84 12.00 -9.32
C GLU A 73 -15.64 11.60 -8.46
N GLN A 74 -15.85 11.56 -7.15
CA GLN A 74 -14.85 11.04 -6.21
C GLN A 74 -14.48 9.59 -6.54
N LEU A 75 -15.47 8.74 -6.84
CA LEU A 75 -15.21 7.35 -7.21
C LEU A 75 -14.19 7.24 -8.34
N LYS A 76 -14.34 8.05 -9.38
CA LYS A 76 -13.41 8.05 -10.51
C LYS A 76 -11.99 8.40 -10.08
N ASP A 77 -11.85 9.40 -9.22
CA ASP A 77 -10.54 9.84 -8.72
C ASP A 77 -9.89 8.77 -7.84
N GLU A 78 -10.67 8.16 -6.94
CA GLU A 78 -10.18 7.06 -6.09
C GLU A 78 -9.75 5.84 -6.92
N LEU A 79 -10.52 5.45 -7.92
CA LEU A 79 -10.15 4.34 -8.81
C LEU A 79 -8.87 4.64 -9.59
N ASN A 80 -8.71 5.86 -10.08
CA ASN A 80 -7.49 6.31 -10.76
C ASN A 80 -6.27 6.30 -9.82
N ALA A 81 -6.45 6.68 -8.57
CA ALA A 81 -5.37 6.71 -7.57
C ALA A 81 -4.97 5.30 -7.10
N TYR A 82 -5.94 4.43 -6.81
CA TYR A 82 -5.66 3.15 -6.14
C TYR A 82 -5.51 1.94 -7.07
N ASN A 83 -6.11 1.92 -8.25
CA ASN A 83 -5.94 0.83 -9.20
C ASN A 83 -4.47 0.59 -9.62
N PRO A 84 -3.65 1.63 -9.82
CA PRO A 84 -2.22 1.43 -10.09
C PRO A 84 -1.46 0.77 -8.93
N LEU A 85 -1.98 0.83 -7.70
CA LEU A 85 -1.36 0.24 -6.50
C LEU A 85 -1.76 -1.23 -6.27
N ILE A 86 -2.55 -1.82 -7.16
CA ILE A 86 -2.86 -3.24 -7.12
C ILE A 86 -1.77 -4.02 -7.87
N PRO A 87 -1.09 -4.98 -7.23
CA PRO A 87 -0.07 -5.79 -7.90
C PRO A 87 -0.62 -6.52 -9.14
N LYS A 88 0.11 -6.47 -10.25
CA LYS A 88 -0.28 -7.10 -11.52
C LYS A 88 0.32 -8.50 -11.71
N GLY A 89 0.99 -9.04 -10.68
CA GLY A 89 1.49 -10.40 -10.62
C GLY A 89 2.98 -10.57 -10.89
N LYS A 90 3.69 -9.48 -11.20
CA LYS A 90 5.14 -9.47 -11.41
C LYS A 90 5.87 -8.47 -10.51
N GLU A 91 5.14 -7.82 -9.64
CA GLU A 91 5.64 -6.84 -8.68
C GLU A 91 5.05 -7.05 -7.30
N LEU A 92 5.76 -6.58 -6.30
CA LEU A 92 5.25 -6.36 -4.95
C LEU A 92 5.03 -4.86 -4.75
N ILE A 93 3.89 -4.51 -4.18
CA ILE A 93 3.58 -3.13 -3.81
C ILE A 93 3.38 -3.11 -2.29
N ALA A 94 4.03 -2.18 -1.63
CA ALA A 94 3.93 -2.06 -0.19
C ALA A 94 3.82 -0.61 0.25
N THR A 95 3.09 -0.41 1.34
CA THR A 95 3.09 0.84 2.09
C THR A 95 4.05 0.68 3.26
N LEU A 96 5.08 1.52 3.33
CA LEU A 96 5.96 1.64 4.49
C LEU A 96 5.35 2.62 5.47
N MET A 97 5.21 2.19 6.72
CA MET A 97 4.78 3.04 7.83
C MET A 97 5.85 3.11 8.90
N PHE A 98 6.09 4.31 9.42
CA PHE A 98 6.85 4.52 10.63
C PHE A 98 5.87 4.65 11.81
N GLU A 99 5.82 3.61 12.62
CA GLU A 99 4.86 3.48 13.74
C GLU A 99 5.58 3.83 15.04
N ILE A 100 5.52 5.10 15.43
CA ILE A 100 6.17 5.65 16.64
C ILE A 100 5.10 6.42 17.41
N ASP A 101 4.75 5.92 18.61
CA ASP A 101 3.68 6.52 19.42
C ASP A 101 4.11 7.85 20.05
N ASP A 102 5.34 7.94 20.55
CA ASP A 102 5.87 9.18 21.14
C ASP A 102 6.05 10.25 20.06
N PRO A 103 5.38 11.41 20.16
CA PRO A 103 5.42 12.45 19.12
C PRO A 103 6.79 13.14 19.04
N ILE A 104 7.54 13.23 20.12
CA ILE A 104 8.88 13.85 20.15
C ILE A 104 9.87 12.92 19.46
N LEU A 105 9.87 11.65 19.84
CA LEU A 105 10.71 10.64 19.22
C LEU A 105 10.38 10.49 17.72
N ARG A 106 9.09 10.50 17.36
CA ARG A 106 8.64 10.45 15.98
C ARG A 106 9.16 11.64 15.16
N ALA A 107 9.07 12.86 15.69
CA ALA A 107 9.57 14.07 15.01
C ALA A 107 11.08 14.03 14.80
N ASP A 108 11.84 13.62 15.80
CA ASP A 108 13.29 13.44 15.72
C ASP A 108 13.69 12.36 14.71
N PHE A 109 13.03 11.21 14.76
CA PHE A 109 13.27 10.11 13.82
C PHE A 109 13.00 10.52 12.38
N LEU A 110 11.81 11.10 12.10
CA LEU A 110 11.43 11.52 10.75
C LEU A 110 12.35 12.61 10.20
N GLY A 111 12.91 13.47 11.06
CA GLY A 111 13.91 14.45 10.68
C GLY A 111 15.26 13.85 10.24
N LYS A 112 15.56 12.60 10.67
CA LYS A 112 16.82 11.90 10.37
C LYS A 112 16.72 10.95 9.16
N VAL A 113 15.51 10.57 8.75
CA VAL A 113 15.30 9.57 7.69
C VAL A 113 14.76 10.17 6.39
N GLY A 114 14.96 11.46 6.15
CA GLY A 114 14.65 12.09 4.88
C GLY A 114 15.36 11.38 3.72
N GLY A 115 14.64 11.16 2.60
CA GLY A 115 15.15 10.44 1.44
C GLY A 115 15.25 8.92 1.62
N ILE A 116 14.59 8.37 2.66
CA ILE A 116 14.60 6.91 2.92
C ILE A 116 13.98 6.14 1.76
N GLU A 117 13.01 6.72 1.07
CA GLU A 117 12.34 6.15 -0.10
C GLU A 117 13.31 5.73 -1.21
N GLU A 118 14.43 6.40 -1.32
CA GLU A 118 15.49 6.08 -2.30
C GLU A 118 16.45 4.97 -1.85
N LYS A 119 16.38 4.56 -0.59
CA LYS A 119 17.32 3.60 0.02
C LYS A 119 16.70 2.22 0.28
N ILE A 120 15.43 2.04 -0.02
CA ILE A 120 14.71 0.79 0.20
C ILE A 120 15.07 -0.21 -0.88
N TYR A 121 15.38 -1.43 -0.48
CA TYR A 121 15.57 -2.57 -1.38
C TYR A 121 15.06 -3.85 -0.74
N MET A 122 14.74 -4.83 -1.58
CA MET A 122 14.45 -6.20 -1.16
C MET A 122 15.54 -7.12 -1.68
N GLN A 123 16.01 -8.04 -0.83
CA GLN A 123 16.93 -9.08 -1.25
C GLN A 123 16.17 -10.37 -1.45
N VAL A 124 16.25 -10.93 -2.66
CA VAL A 124 15.61 -12.19 -3.03
C VAL A 124 16.64 -13.06 -3.73
N ALA A 125 16.86 -14.27 -3.23
CA ALA A 125 17.83 -15.24 -3.80
C ALA A 125 19.23 -14.64 -4.03
N GLY A 126 19.68 -13.75 -3.14
CA GLY A 126 20.99 -13.09 -3.24
C GLY A 126 21.00 -11.81 -4.09
N GLU A 127 19.96 -11.54 -4.84
CA GLU A 127 19.83 -10.31 -5.65
C GLU A 127 19.18 -9.18 -4.86
N LYS A 128 19.75 -7.98 -4.94
CA LYS A 128 19.18 -6.76 -4.39
C LYS A 128 18.30 -6.08 -5.43
N ILE A 129 17.03 -5.92 -5.10
CA ILE A 129 16.05 -5.26 -5.95
C ILE A 129 15.67 -3.94 -5.29
N LYS A 130 16.08 -2.82 -5.90
CA LYS A 130 15.76 -1.48 -5.38
C LYS A 130 14.27 -1.20 -5.48
N ALA A 131 13.69 -0.57 -4.45
CA ALA A 131 12.34 -0.04 -4.50
C ALA A 131 12.26 1.16 -5.44
N VAL A 132 11.07 1.35 -6.01
CA VAL A 132 10.72 2.57 -6.73
C VAL A 132 9.60 3.24 -5.96
N SER A 133 9.84 4.44 -5.47
CA SER A 133 8.83 5.23 -4.76
C SER A 133 7.75 5.72 -5.73
N GLU A 134 6.59 6.06 -5.19
CA GLU A 134 5.53 6.71 -5.96
C GLU A 134 5.97 8.12 -6.35
N ASN A 135 6.01 8.40 -7.66
CA ASN A 135 6.60 9.64 -8.19
C ASN A 135 5.73 10.89 -8.01
N ASP A 136 4.46 10.71 -7.67
CA ASP A 136 3.48 11.81 -7.67
C ASP A 136 3.33 12.51 -6.31
N VAL A 137 4.07 12.07 -5.29
CA VAL A 137 3.95 12.63 -3.94
C VAL A 137 5.32 12.78 -3.30
N ASP A 138 5.70 14.01 -2.96
CA ASP A 138 6.87 14.27 -2.14
C ASP A 138 6.68 13.72 -0.73
N ARG A 139 7.47 12.71 -0.37
CA ARG A 139 7.46 12.04 0.93
C ARG A 139 8.51 12.59 1.89
N THR A 140 9.35 13.47 1.39
CA THR A 140 10.35 14.20 2.17
C THR A 140 10.10 15.70 2.00
N SER A 141 9.95 16.44 3.10
CA SER A 141 9.76 17.89 3.04
C SER A 141 11.00 18.61 2.53
N ALA A 142 10.86 19.90 2.14
CA ALA A 142 11.98 20.74 1.72
C ALA A 142 13.06 20.85 2.81
N GLU A 143 12.70 20.70 4.10
CA GLU A 143 13.61 20.68 5.25
C GLU A 143 14.27 19.30 5.49
N GLY A 144 14.01 18.32 4.61
CA GLY A 144 14.59 16.97 4.69
C GLY A 144 13.87 16.03 5.67
N LYS A 145 12.67 16.36 6.15
CA LYS A 145 11.89 15.51 7.06
C LYS A 145 11.03 14.53 6.26
N ALA A 146 11.16 13.24 6.56
CA ALA A 146 10.35 12.20 5.96
C ALA A 146 8.89 12.23 6.43
N SER A 147 7.96 11.82 5.57
CA SER A 147 6.58 11.51 5.97
C SER A 147 6.55 10.22 6.80
N SER A 148 5.64 10.14 7.77
CA SER A 148 5.43 8.91 8.56
C SER A 148 4.83 7.77 7.73
N VAL A 149 4.27 8.05 6.57
CA VAL A 149 3.75 7.08 5.61
C VAL A 149 4.50 7.25 4.29
N GLN A 150 5.16 6.20 3.85
CA GLN A 150 5.81 6.09 2.54
C GLN A 150 5.02 5.09 1.72
N LEU A 151 4.54 5.50 0.55
CA LEU A 151 3.94 4.61 -0.43
C LEU A 151 5.01 4.24 -1.45
N ASP A 152 5.46 3.01 -1.40
CA ASP A 152 6.42 2.49 -2.35
C ASP A 152 5.68 1.64 -3.39
N ARG A 153 5.64 2.13 -4.62
CA ARG A 153 5.41 1.29 -5.79
C ARG A 153 6.68 0.52 -6.05
N LYS A 154 6.69 -0.76 -5.70
CA LYS A 154 7.71 -1.66 -6.17
C LYS A 154 7.23 -2.43 -7.37
N SER A 155 7.66 -2.02 -8.53
CA SER A 155 7.76 -2.91 -9.67
C SER A 155 9.02 -3.78 -9.47
N THR A 156 8.91 -4.81 -8.65
CA THR A 156 9.88 -5.89 -8.70
C THR A 156 9.50 -6.76 -9.88
N ARG A 157 10.00 -6.43 -11.06
CA ARG A 157 10.07 -7.42 -12.13
C ARG A 157 11.03 -8.49 -11.66
N LEU A 158 10.49 -9.53 -11.05
CA LEU A 158 11.14 -10.83 -11.05
C LEU A 158 11.18 -11.24 -12.51
N ASN A 159 12.25 -10.93 -13.22
CA ASN A 159 12.53 -11.52 -14.51
C ASN A 159 12.70 -13.01 -14.24
N SER A 160 11.64 -13.78 -14.49
CA SER A 160 11.69 -15.24 -14.61
C SER A 160 12.33 -15.63 -15.95
N SER A 161 13.51 -15.08 -16.25
CA SER A 161 14.30 -15.45 -17.42
C SER A 161 15.53 -16.27 -16.99
N HIS A 162 15.33 -17.26 -16.12
CA HIS A 162 16.23 -18.39 -15.97
C HIS A 162 15.42 -19.67 -15.91
N THR A 163 14.79 -19.98 -17.05
CA THR A 163 14.44 -21.34 -17.37
C THR A 163 15.27 -21.72 -18.58
N SER A 164 16.38 -22.34 -18.36
CA SER A 164 17.06 -23.27 -19.25
C SER A 164 18.29 -23.74 -18.50
N ILE A 165 18.30 -24.89 -17.98
CA ILE A 165 18.65 -26.19 -18.54
C ILE A 165 18.20 -27.24 -17.55
#